data_84340468f91b5de85f20e313746c0918
#
_entry.id   84340468f91b5de85f20e313746c0918
#
_cell.length_a   1.000
_cell.length_b   1.000
_cell.length_c   1.000
_cell.angle_alpha   90.00
_cell.angle_beta   90.00
_cell.angle_gamma   90.00
#
_symmetry.space_group_name_H-M   'P 1'
#
loop_
_entity.id
_entity.type
_entity.pdbx_description
1 polymer ?
#
loop_
_entity_poly.entity_id
_entity_poly.type
_entity_poly.pdbx_seq_one_letter_code
_entity_poly.pdbx_strand_id
1 'polypeptide(L)'
;MELFETKQTKGRTIPITQQQVLAAWRKVKAAGGSGGVDGKSLSDVAGNHRNELYKLWNRMSSGSYFPKAVKATFIPKADGGQRCLGIPTVLDRVAQQVVKDMLEPEMDKIFHPDSYGYRPGKSAHQAVALCNQRCIERAWVIDVDIKGFFDNIDHRLLLKALQKHTEASWVMMYVERWLQAPMQMPDGTMQDRKAGTPQGGVITPLLANLFLHYALDKWMATTMPEIQFERYADDIVVHCHSQQEAEQGMEAIKSRLAACHLELSEQKTKIAYCKRNDRLNKHPVISFTFLGFDFKPRKMKLRGKYILGFGPAIGVNAQKRITQYFRKNELHRAVNKELTDIAAQLAPHLRGWINYFGRFRLWVMHRVFRLLNNRLAKWIRKKYKRYHGSMFHSTRKLQELAKTYPNMFVHWQYGFLPG
;
A
#
# COMPACT_ATOMS: atom_id res chain seq x y z
N MET A 1 47.40 -1.97 17.73
CA MET A 1 48.53 -1.45 16.97
C MET A 1 47.96 -0.62 15.80
N GLU A 2 48.12 0.67 16.00
CA GLU A 2 47.69 1.77 15.13
C GLU A 2 48.34 1.61 13.76
N LEU A 3 47.57 1.90 12.75
CA LEU A 3 48.03 2.39 11.43
C LEU A 3 46.84 2.69 10.57
N PHE A 4 46.35 3.96 10.65
CA PHE A 4 45.83 4.79 9.57
C PHE A 4 45.42 6.14 10.15
N GLU A 5 46.44 6.94 10.48
CA GLU A 5 46.29 8.40 10.49
C GLU A 5 46.01 8.85 9.05
N THR A 6 44.78 9.03 8.69
CA THR A 6 44.42 9.76 7.46
C THR A 6 44.47 11.23 7.75
N LYS A 7 45.47 11.93 7.17
CA LYS A 7 45.52 13.38 7.05
C LYS A 7 44.14 13.91 6.66
N GLN A 8 43.54 14.68 7.56
CA GLN A 8 42.33 15.45 7.29
C GLN A 8 42.62 16.48 6.20
N THR A 9 42.28 16.17 4.97
CA THR A 9 42.09 17.20 3.93
C THR A 9 40.84 17.98 4.33
N LYS A 10 40.98 19.33 4.49
CA LYS A 10 39.90 20.28 4.80
C LYS A 10 38.87 20.41 3.66
N GLY A 11 38.26 19.33 3.23
CA GLY A 11 37.04 19.35 2.43
C GLY A 11 35.90 18.97 3.39
N ARG A 12 34.78 19.74 3.38
CA ARG A 12 33.59 19.44 4.17
C ARG A 12 33.07 18.07 3.74
N THR A 13 33.49 17.00 4.37
CA THR A 13 33.00 15.64 4.13
C THR A 13 31.59 15.53 4.65
N ILE A 14 30.66 15.05 3.83
CA ILE A 14 29.29 14.80 4.24
C ILE A 14 29.31 13.72 5.35
N PRO A 15 28.64 13.92 6.50
CA PRO A 15 28.74 13.07 7.68
C PRO A 15 27.93 11.75 7.51
N ILE A 16 28.30 10.97 6.49
CA ILE A 16 27.73 9.63 6.23
C ILE A 16 28.82 8.62 6.56
N THR A 17 28.51 7.67 7.46
CA THR A 17 29.43 6.61 7.87
C THR A 17 29.24 5.33 7.08
N GLN A 18 30.27 4.49 6.99
CA GLN A 18 30.17 3.15 6.41
C GLN A 18 29.14 2.27 7.13
N GLN A 19 29.00 2.43 8.44
CA GLN A 19 28.03 1.69 9.24
C GLN A 19 26.58 2.03 8.84
N GLN A 20 26.29 3.31 8.56
CA GLN A 20 24.97 3.72 8.06
C GLN A 20 24.67 3.11 6.69
N VAL A 21 25.65 3.07 5.77
CA VAL A 21 25.48 2.44 4.45
C VAL A 21 25.27 0.93 4.59
N LEU A 22 26.00 0.27 5.49
CA LEU A 22 25.83 -1.15 5.76
C LEU A 22 24.45 -1.47 6.40
N ALA A 23 23.98 -0.63 7.32
CA ALA A 23 22.66 -0.77 7.93
C ALA A 23 21.55 -0.60 6.88
N ALA A 24 21.67 0.41 6.03
CA ALA A 24 20.77 0.65 4.91
C ALA A 24 20.73 -0.53 3.92
N TRP A 25 21.89 -1.09 3.58
CA TRP A 25 21.99 -2.29 2.75
C TRP A 25 21.22 -3.48 3.35
N ARG A 26 21.36 -3.73 4.65
CA ARG A 26 20.63 -4.82 5.33
C ARG A 26 19.12 -4.67 5.19
N LYS A 27 18.60 -3.44 5.34
CA LYS A 27 17.17 -3.12 5.15
C LYS A 27 16.71 -3.33 3.71
N VAL A 28 17.48 -2.83 2.74
CA VAL A 28 17.18 -2.99 1.31
C VAL A 28 17.20 -4.46 0.89
N LYS A 29 18.18 -5.23 1.36
CA LYS A 29 18.28 -6.67 1.11
C LYS A 29 17.08 -7.42 1.68
N ALA A 30 16.68 -7.13 2.91
CA ALA A 30 15.51 -7.73 3.56
C ALA A 30 14.18 -7.39 2.87
N ALA A 31 14.04 -6.16 2.36
CA ALA A 31 12.86 -5.73 1.63
C ALA A 31 12.71 -6.42 0.24
N GLY A 32 13.77 -6.91 -0.33
CA GLY A 32 13.74 -7.59 -1.63
C GLY A 32 13.61 -6.61 -2.81
N GLY A 33 13.06 -7.12 -3.90
CA GLY A 33 12.77 -6.34 -5.12
C GLY A 33 13.72 -6.63 -6.29
N SER A 34 13.30 -6.18 -7.47
CA SER A 34 14.03 -6.38 -8.74
C SER A 34 15.22 -5.43 -8.91
N GLY A 35 16.11 -5.74 -9.86
CA GLY A 35 17.19 -4.85 -10.29
C GLY A 35 16.69 -3.63 -11.06
N GLY A 36 17.50 -2.57 -11.07
CA GLY A 36 17.25 -1.34 -11.83
C GLY A 36 17.76 -1.40 -13.28
N VAL A 37 18.09 -0.23 -13.83
CA VAL A 37 18.60 -0.08 -15.22
C VAL A 37 19.98 -0.72 -15.42
N ASP A 38 20.75 -0.92 -14.38
CA ASP A 38 22.08 -1.54 -14.42
C ASP A 38 22.05 -3.08 -14.48
N GLY A 39 20.85 -3.67 -14.44
CA GLY A 39 20.66 -5.13 -14.48
C GLY A 39 21.12 -5.86 -13.23
N LYS A 40 21.73 -5.17 -12.24
CA LYS A 40 22.21 -5.81 -11.01
C LYS A 40 21.07 -6.20 -10.10
N SER A 41 21.00 -7.49 -9.75
CA SER A 41 20.09 -8.01 -8.74
C SER A 41 20.64 -7.82 -7.32
N LEU A 42 19.81 -8.09 -6.31
CA LEU A 42 20.25 -8.12 -4.90
C LEU A 42 21.31 -9.19 -4.65
N SER A 43 21.27 -10.33 -5.35
CA SER A 43 22.27 -11.39 -5.27
C SER A 43 23.62 -10.94 -5.84
N ASP A 44 23.63 -10.23 -6.96
CA ASP A 44 24.86 -9.72 -7.57
C ASP A 44 25.56 -8.71 -6.66
N VAL A 45 24.79 -7.78 -6.08
CA VAL A 45 25.34 -6.84 -5.10
C VAL A 45 25.79 -7.56 -3.83
N ALA A 46 25.08 -8.59 -3.36
CA ALA A 46 25.46 -9.36 -2.17
C ALA A 46 26.79 -10.09 -2.35
N GLY A 47 27.07 -10.62 -3.53
CA GLY A 47 28.33 -11.30 -3.85
C GLY A 47 29.57 -10.41 -3.74
N ASN A 48 29.42 -9.09 -3.97
CA ASN A 48 30.51 -8.11 -3.91
C ASN A 48 30.18 -6.90 -3.02
N HIS A 49 29.33 -7.10 -2.01
CA HIS A 49 28.77 -6.00 -1.22
C HIS A 49 29.82 -5.10 -0.55
N ARG A 50 30.92 -5.64 -0.06
CA ARG A 50 31.98 -4.84 0.61
C ARG A 50 32.51 -3.74 -0.32
N ASN A 51 32.89 -4.11 -1.54
CA ASN A 51 33.45 -3.18 -2.53
C ASN A 51 32.36 -2.22 -3.07
N GLU A 52 31.18 -2.72 -3.38
CA GLU A 52 30.07 -1.88 -3.90
C GLU A 52 29.60 -0.86 -2.85
N LEU A 53 29.46 -1.25 -1.58
CA LEU A 53 29.07 -0.35 -0.51
C LEU A 53 30.17 0.64 -0.14
N TYR A 54 31.46 0.23 -0.20
CA TYR A 54 32.59 1.14 0.01
C TYR A 54 32.62 2.23 -1.08
N LYS A 55 32.45 1.86 -2.35
CA LYS A 55 32.37 2.81 -3.46
C LYS A 55 31.18 3.76 -3.30
N LEU A 56 30.02 3.24 -2.90
CA LEU A 56 28.84 4.04 -2.65
C LEU A 56 29.09 5.05 -1.51
N TRP A 57 29.62 4.58 -0.38
CA TRP A 57 29.95 5.41 0.76
C TRP A 57 30.90 6.54 0.37
N ASN A 58 32.01 6.25 -0.32
CA ASN A 58 32.97 7.25 -0.78
C ASN A 58 32.32 8.35 -1.63
N ARG A 59 31.46 7.93 -2.58
CA ARG A 59 30.73 8.89 -3.44
C ARG A 59 29.73 9.73 -2.65
N MET A 60 29.00 9.11 -1.73
CA MET A 60 28.04 9.84 -0.90
C MET A 60 28.73 10.79 0.07
N SER A 61 29.81 10.38 0.73
CA SER A 61 30.55 11.23 1.69
C SER A 61 31.30 12.38 1.02
N SER A 62 31.73 12.21 -0.23
CA SER A 62 32.36 13.29 -1.02
C SER A 62 31.37 14.20 -1.78
N GLY A 63 30.08 13.88 -1.79
CA GLY A 63 29.09 14.62 -2.59
C GLY A 63 29.08 14.28 -4.09
N SER A 64 29.95 13.36 -4.55
CA SER A 64 30.06 12.95 -5.95
C SER A 64 29.11 11.84 -6.38
N TYR A 65 28.19 11.40 -5.49
CA TYR A 65 27.17 10.43 -5.84
C TYR A 65 26.07 11.06 -6.70
N PHE A 66 25.82 10.47 -7.87
CA PHE A 66 24.69 10.76 -8.73
C PHE A 66 23.89 9.47 -8.95
N PRO A 67 22.54 9.52 -8.80
CA PRO A 67 21.69 8.36 -9.07
C PRO A 67 21.70 8.04 -10.55
N LYS A 68 21.52 6.75 -10.86
CA LYS A 68 21.24 6.31 -12.22
C LYS A 68 19.77 6.59 -12.58
N ALA A 69 19.44 6.46 -13.85
CA ALA A 69 18.06 6.49 -14.31
C ALA A 69 17.22 5.43 -13.57
N VAL A 70 15.95 5.71 -13.35
CA VAL A 70 15.01 4.73 -12.80
C VAL A 70 14.42 3.90 -13.93
N LYS A 71 14.29 2.59 -13.76
CA LYS A 71 13.73 1.67 -14.75
C LYS A 71 12.21 1.73 -14.73
N ALA A 72 11.58 2.15 -15.82
CA ALA A 72 10.14 2.11 -15.96
C ALA A 72 9.63 0.65 -16.06
N THR A 73 8.61 0.34 -15.28
CA THR A 73 7.93 -0.97 -15.33
C THR A 73 6.43 -0.74 -15.19
N PHE A 74 5.65 -1.24 -16.15
CA PHE A 74 4.21 -1.06 -16.18
C PHE A 74 3.50 -2.22 -15.49
N ILE A 75 2.61 -1.89 -14.53
CA ILE A 75 1.77 -2.87 -13.84
C ILE A 75 0.30 -2.58 -14.18
N PRO A 76 -0.50 -3.60 -14.55
CA PRO A 76 -1.92 -3.41 -14.84
C PRO A 76 -2.67 -2.98 -13.58
N LYS A 77 -3.52 -1.94 -13.71
CA LYS A 77 -4.48 -1.52 -12.69
C LYS A 77 -5.76 -2.35 -12.78
N ALA A 78 -6.55 -2.33 -11.69
CA ALA A 78 -7.84 -3.04 -11.65
C ALA A 78 -8.91 -2.44 -12.58
N ASP A 79 -8.75 -1.19 -12.96
CA ASP A 79 -9.62 -0.44 -13.89
C ASP A 79 -9.24 -0.61 -15.38
N GLY A 80 -8.25 -1.46 -15.68
CA GLY A 80 -7.75 -1.71 -17.03
C GLY A 80 -6.64 -0.77 -17.49
N GLY A 81 -6.32 0.27 -16.72
CA GLY A 81 -5.19 1.15 -16.95
C GLY A 81 -3.85 0.51 -16.54
N GLN A 82 -2.77 1.25 -16.75
CA GLN A 82 -1.43 0.87 -16.32
C GLN A 82 -0.90 1.85 -15.27
N ARG A 83 -0.10 1.33 -14.32
CA ARG A 83 0.68 2.13 -13.38
C ARG A 83 2.14 2.00 -13.76
N CYS A 84 2.80 3.12 -14.02
CA CYS A 84 4.24 3.15 -14.23
C CYS A 84 4.95 3.15 -12.88
N LEU A 85 5.79 2.14 -12.64
CA LEU A 85 6.71 2.12 -11.51
C LEU A 85 8.08 2.54 -12.00
N GLY A 86 8.76 3.39 -11.24
CA GLY A 86 10.16 3.74 -11.47
C GLY A 86 11.04 2.98 -10.48
N ILE A 87 11.77 1.98 -10.93
CA ILE A 87 12.60 1.11 -10.10
C ILE A 87 14.04 1.64 -10.09
N PRO A 88 14.53 2.20 -8.95
CA PRO A 88 15.93 2.60 -8.80
C PRO A 88 16.85 1.37 -8.78
N THR A 89 18.15 1.58 -9.07
CA THR A 89 19.14 0.52 -8.88
C THR A 89 19.22 0.08 -7.42
N VAL A 90 19.80 -1.08 -7.16
CA VAL A 90 19.99 -1.58 -5.80
C VAL A 90 20.79 -0.59 -4.95
N LEU A 91 21.86 -0.01 -5.52
CA LEU A 91 22.71 0.95 -4.81
C LEU A 91 22.01 2.30 -4.61
N ASP A 92 21.19 2.76 -5.55
CA ASP A 92 20.37 3.96 -5.35
C ASP A 92 19.34 3.76 -4.23
N ARG A 93 18.77 2.55 -4.11
CA ARG A 93 17.88 2.21 -2.98
C ARG A 93 18.63 2.25 -1.64
N VAL A 94 19.90 1.81 -1.61
CA VAL A 94 20.73 1.90 -0.40
C VAL A 94 21.01 3.37 -0.06
N ALA A 95 21.40 4.19 -1.04
CA ALA A 95 21.62 5.62 -0.84
C ALA A 95 20.38 6.34 -0.31
N GLN A 96 19.21 6.06 -0.90
CA GLN A 96 17.92 6.60 -0.45
C GLN A 96 17.59 6.14 0.98
N GLN A 97 17.90 4.89 1.33
CA GLN A 97 17.66 4.35 2.67
C GLN A 97 18.53 5.05 3.73
N VAL A 98 19.79 5.39 3.42
CA VAL A 98 20.67 6.17 4.33
C VAL A 98 20.02 7.50 4.68
N VAL A 99 19.56 8.26 3.68
CA VAL A 99 18.94 9.55 3.89
C VAL A 99 17.57 9.43 4.58
N LYS A 100 16.77 8.42 4.19
CA LYS A 100 15.51 8.13 4.84
C LYS A 100 15.68 7.83 6.33
N ASP A 101 16.63 6.99 6.70
CA ASP A 101 16.88 6.61 8.10
C ASP A 101 17.24 7.80 8.98
N MET A 102 17.84 8.85 8.40
CA MET A 102 18.16 10.07 9.10
C MET A 102 16.94 11.00 9.23
N LEU A 103 16.12 11.09 8.18
CA LEU A 103 14.99 12.04 8.14
C LEU A 103 13.73 11.50 8.84
N GLU A 104 13.43 10.22 8.70
CA GLU A 104 12.15 9.64 9.10
C GLU A 104 11.83 9.82 10.60
N PRO A 105 12.77 9.66 11.56
CA PRO A 105 12.47 9.82 12.98
C PRO A 105 11.97 11.21 13.35
N GLU A 106 12.53 12.27 12.76
CA GLU A 106 12.11 13.64 13.04
C GLU A 106 10.85 14.02 12.24
N MET A 107 10.75 13.58 10.99
CA MET A 107 9.56 13.84 10.17
C MET A 107 8.33 13.13 10.68
N ASP A 108 8.46 11.91 11.24
CA ASP A 108 7.30 11.19 11.74
C ASP A 108 6.63 11.90 12.92
N LYS A 109 7.40 12.66 13.72
CA LYS A 109 6.89 13.45 14.85
C LYS A 109 5.95 14.58 14.44
N ILE A 110 6.14 15.15 13.25
CA ILE A 110 5.34 16.28 12.77
C ILE A 110 4.08 15.86 12.02
N PHE A 111 4.03 14.63 11.52
CA PHE A 111 2.89 14.17 10.75
C PHE A 111 1.62 14.08 11.59
N HIS A 112 0.49 14.42 10.94
CA HIS A 112 -0.82 14.35 11.58
C HIS A 112 -1.07 12.97 12.19
N PRO A 113 -1.65 12.85 13.41
CA PRO A 113 -1.89 11.57 14.06
C PRO A 113 -2.75 10.62 13.23
N ASP A 114 -3.65 11.13 12.41
CA ASP A 114 -4.55 10.37 11.53
C ASP A 114 -4.01 10.17 10.10
N SER A 115 -2.73 10.43 9.88
CA SER A 115 -1.97 9.98 8.71
C SER A 115 -1.31 8.64 9.03
N TYR A 116 -1.61 7.59 8.26
CA TYR A 116 -1.24 6.21 8.56
C TYR A 116 -0.29 5.57 7.57
N GLY A 117 -0.35 5.95 6.29
CA GLY A 117 0.40 5.28 5.23
C GLY A 117 1.90 5.41 5.37
N TYR A 118 2.62 4.28 5.23
CA TYR A 118 4.09 4.22 5.21
C TYR A 118 4.79 4.79 6.45
N ARG A 119 4.14 4.82 7.60
CA ARG A 119 4.68 5.35 8.85
C ARG A 119 5.00 4.23 9.85
N PRO A 120 6.12 4.35 10.61
CA PRO A 120 6.42 3.42 11.69
C PRO A 120 5.29 3.34 12.73
N GLY A 121 4.96 2.12 13.17
CA GLY A 121 3.92 1.90 14.19
C GLY A 121 2.47 2.16 13.76
N LYS A 122 2.24 2.60 12.53
CA LYS A 122 0.91 2.81 11.95
C LYS A 122 0.52 1.66 11.01
N SER A 123 -0.78 1.38 10.91
CA SER A 123 -1.29 0.30 10.06
C SER A 123 -2.59 0.65 9.35
N ALA A 124 -2.86 -0.05 8.24
CA ALA A 124 -4.12 0.07 7.52
C ALA A 124 -5.33 -0.29 8.41
N HIS A 125 -5.18 -1.28 9.29
CA HIS A 125 -6.27 -1.67 10.20
C HIS A 125 -6.63 -0.58 11.21
N GLN A 126 -5.66 0.18 11.70
CA GLN A 126 -5.92 1.33 12.57
C GLN A 126 -6.70 2.42 11.83
N ALA A 127 -6.29 2.75 10.60
CA ALA A 127 -7.00 3.71 9.76
C ALA A 127 -8.45 3.27 9.49
N VAL A 128 -8.66 2.01 9.08
CA VAL A 128 -10.00 1.45 8.83
C VAL A 128 -10.86 1.40 10.11
N ALA A 129 -10.27 1.11 11.26
CA ALA A 129 -10.98 1.07 12.53
C ALA A 129 -11.46 2.47 12.93
N LEU A 130 -10.59 3.49 12.83
CA LEU A 130 -10.95 4.87 13.12
C LEU A 130 -11.99 5.42 12.14
N CYS A 131 -11.81 5.15 10.85
CA CYS A 131 -12.80 5.49 9.82
C CYS A 131 -14.18 4.88 10.14
N ASN A 132 -14.21 3.61 10.59
CA ASN A 132 -15.46 2.97 10.97
C ASN A 132 -16.11 3.65 12.19
N GLN A 133 -15.34 4.03 13.18
CA GLN A 133 -15.85 4.78 14.34
C GLN A 133 -16.45 6.11 13.91
N ARG A 134 -15.73 6.89 13.12
CA ARG A 134 -16.19 8.21 12.65
C ARG A 134 -17.42 8.13 11.73
N CYS A 135 -17.57 7.08 10.94
CA CYS A 135 -18.81 6.82 10.19
C CYS A 135 -20.03 6.56 11.09
N ILE A 136 -19.81 6.13 12.33
CA ILE A 136 -20.89 5.99 13.32
C ILE A 136 -21.30 7.36 13.88
N GLU A 137 -20.34 8.22 14.13
CA GLU A 137 -20.53 9.55 14.71
C GLU A 137 -21.03 10.56 13.67
N ARG A 138 -20.52 10.51 12.44
CA ARG A 138 -20.80 11.45 11.34
C ARG A 138 -21.56 10.78 10.21
N ALA A 139 -22.50 11.51 9.62
CA ALA A 139 -23.41 10.95 8.62
C ALA A 139 -22.86 11.00 7.20
N TRP A 140 -21.88 11.84 6.93
CA TRP A 140 -21.37 12.11 5.60
C TRP A 140 -19.89 11.91 5.49
N VAL A 141 -19.45 11.42 4.33
CA VAL A 141 -18.04 11.14 4.05
C VAL A 141 -17.70 11.69 2.67
N ILE A 142 -16.56 12.35 2.56
CA ILE A 142 -15.92 12.66 1.29
C ILE A 142 -14.83 11.60 1.08
N ASP A 143 -14.98 10.77 0.05
CA ASP A 143 -13.98 9.81 -0.43
C ASP A 143 -13.15 10.54 -1.49
N VAL A 144 -11.92 10.92 -1.15
CA VAL A 144 -11.05 11.80 -1.93
C VAL A 144 -10.01 10.99 -2.67
N ASP A 145 -9.98 11.10 -3.99
CA ASP A 145 -8.95 10.48 -4.87
C ASP A 145 -8.17 11.57 -5.60
N ILE A 146 -6.85 11.61 -5.41
CA ILE A 146 -5.96 12.56 -6.09
C ILE A 146 -5.47 11.93 -7.39
N LYS A 147 -5.69 12.63 -8.51
CA LYS A 147 -5.31 12.17 -9.84
C LYS A 147 -3.80 12.10 -10.01
N GLY A 148 -3.25 10.89 -10.17
CA GLY A 148 -1.82 10.69 -10.43
C GLY A 148 -0.90 11.31 -9.37
N PHE A 149 -1.25 11.24 -8.10
CA PHE A 149 -0.57 11.96 -7.02
C PHE A 149 0.97 11.88 -7.10
N PHE A 150 1.52 10.67 -7.14
CA PHE A 150 2.98 10.48 -7.17
C PHE A 150 3.65 11.06 -8.43
N ASP A 151 2.93 11.16 -9.52
CA ASP A 151 3.44 11.63 -10.81
C ASP A 151 3.36 13.17 -10.92
N ASN A 152 2.56 13.82 -10.05
CA ASN A 152 2.26 15.26 -10.09
C ASN A 152 2.80 16.05 -8.88
N ILE A 153 3.56 15.43 -7.97
CA ILE A 153 4.19 16.15 -6.86
C ILE A 153 5.12 17.22 -7.40
N ASP A 154 4.83 18.50 -7.09
CA ASP A 154 5.67 19.64 -7.48
C ASP A 154 7.01 19.58 -6.71
N HIS A 155 8.13 19.50 -7.45
CA HIS A 155 9.46 19.41 -6.86
C HIS A 155 9.83 20.63 -6.02
N ARG A 156 9.46 21.84 -6.48
CA ARG A 156 9.77 23.10 -5.77
C ARG A 156 9.03 23.17 -4.43
N LEU A 157 7.73 22.81 -4.42
CA LEU A 157 6.94 22.81 -3.18
C LEU A 157 7.43 21.72 -2.22
N LEU A 158 7.79 20.54 -2.74
CA LEU A 158 8.35 19.46 -1.93
C LEU A 158 9.69 19.84 -1.30
N LEU A 159 10.61 20.40 -2.08
CA LEU A 159 11.91 20.86 -1.57
C LEU A 159 11.75 21.99 -0.56
N LYS A 160 10.83 22.94 -0.79
CA LYS A 160 10.48 23.99 0.18
C LYS A 160 9.94 23.41 1.49
N ALA A 161 9.14 22.35 1.42
CA ALA A 161 8.66 21.64 2.61
C ALA A 161 9.82 20.93 3.33
N LEU A 162 10.70 20.24 2.60
CA LEU A 162 11.83 19.52 3.15
C LEU A 162 12.83 20.46 3.85
N GLN A 163 13.11 21.62 3.27
CA GLN A 163 14.03 22.63 3.82
C GLN A 163 13.63 23.12 5.23
N LYS A 164 12.35 23.00 5.60
CA LYS A 164 11.89 23.34 6.96
C LYS A 164 12.30 22.31 8.02
N HIS A 165 12.74 21.13 7.61
CA HIS A 165 13.02 20.00 8.50
C HIS A 165 14.46 19.51 8.45
N THR A 166 15.30 20.13 7.65
CA THR A 166 16.73 19.82 7.61
C THR A 166 17.54 21.03 7.23
N GLU A 167 18.59 21.30 8.00
CA GLU A 167 19.62 22.28 7.68
C GLU A 167 20.75 21.67 6.84
N ALA A 168 20.76 20.37 6.68
CA ALA A 168 21.76 19.63 5.95
C ALA A 168 21.62 19.84 4.43
N SER A 169 22.39 20.76 3.87
CA SER A 169 22.38 21.08 2.44
C SER A 169 22.61 19.86 1.53
N TRP A 170 23.40 18.90 2.00
CA TRP A 170 23.66 17.67 1.26
C TRP A 170 22.43 16.76 1.15
N VAL A 171 21.51 16.79 2.13
CA VAL A 171 20.22 16.07 2.06
C VAL A 171 19.37 16.66 0.95
N MET A 172 19.27 17.99 0.91
CA MET A 172 18.54 18.69 -0.15
C MET A 172 19.11 18.33 -1.52
N MET A 173 20.43 18.36 -1.67
CA MET A 173 21.14 18.01 -2.90
C MET A 173 20.82 16.58 -3.36
N TYR A 174 20.83 15.58 -2.47
CA TYR A 174 20.54 14.20 -2.85
C TYR A 174 19.07 13.98 -3.18
N VAL A 175 18.16 14.57 -2.41
CA VAL A 175 16.72 14.49 -2.71
C VAL A 175 16.43 15.12 -4.07
N GLU A 176 16.98 16.28 -4.37
CA GLU A 176 16.84 16.94 -5.67
C GLU A 176 17.37 16.06 -6.82
N ARG A 177 18.55 15.46 -6.68
CA ARG A 177 19.11 14.54 -7.66
C ARG A 177 18.20 13.32 -7.90
N TRP A 178 17.58 12.75 -6.87
CA TRP A 178 16.63 11.63 -7.04
C TRP A 178 15.32 12.07 -7.70
N LEU A 179 14.84 13.26 -7.39
CA LEU A 179 13.63 13.81 -8.04
C LEU A 179 13.86 14.05 -9.54
N GLN A 180 15.05 14.53 -9.90
CA GLN A 180 15.42 14.85 -11.28
C GLN A 180 15.97 13.66 -12.07
N ALA A 181 16.31 12.54 -11.40
CA ALA A 181 16.85 11.37 -12.09
C ALA A 181 15.91 10.92 -13.22
N PRO A 182 16.40 10.74 -14.45
CA PRO A 182 15.56 10.42 -15.61
C PRO A 182 14.96 9.02 -15.47
N MET A 183 13.91 8.77 -16.23
CA MET A 183 13.26 7.44 -16.32
C MET A 183 13.63 6.78 -17.64
N GLN A 184 14.17 5.57 -17.58
CA GLN A 184 14.40 4.74 -18.75
C GLN A 184 13.16 3.92 -19.06
N MET A 185 12.58 4.17 -20.23
CA MET A 185 11.40 3.47 -20.72
C MET A 185 11.78 2.06 -21.24
N PRO A 186 10.79 1.13 -21.41
CA PRO A 186 11.06 -0.23 -21.91
C PRO A 186 11.73 -0.29 -23.28
N ASP A 187 11.53 0.71 -24.12
CA ASP A 187 12.17 0.87 -25.45
C ASP A 187 13.60 1.44 -25.36
N GLY A 188 14.10 1.72 -24.14
CA GLY A 188 15.43 2.29 -23.91
C GLY A 188 15.49 3.81 -23.94
N THR A 189 14.42 4.52 -24.31
CA THR A 189 14.39 5.99 -24.32
C THR A 189 14.49 6.55 -22.92
N MET A 190 15.11 7.74 -22.78
CA MET A 190 15.23 8.45 -21.51
C MET A 190 14.19 9.56 -21.45
N GLN A 191 13.43 9.59 -20.38
CA GLN A 191 12.43 10.61 -20.13
C GLN A 191 12.82 11.44 -18.90
N ASP A 192 13.00 12.75 -19.09
CA ASP A 192 13.26 13.68 -18.01
C ASP A 192 12.02 13.88 -17.13
N ARG A 193 12.26 14.12 -15.85
CA ARG A 193 11.18 14.37 -14.88
C ARG A 193 11.26 15.78 -14.33
N LYS A 194 10.19 16.53 -14.53
CA LYS A 194 10.02 17.91 -14.02
C LYS A 194 9.09 17.98 -12.81
N ALA A 195 8.36 16.90 -12.57
CA ALA A 195 7.45 16.72 -11.43
C ALA A 195 7.41 15.24 -11.03
N GLY A 196 6.80 14.95 -9.91
CA GLY A 196 6.57 13.61 -9.40
C GLY A 196 7.77 12.97 -8.72
N THR A 197 7.48 11.84 -8.08
CA THR A 197 8.47 10.96 -7.45
C THR A 197 8.33 9.55 -8.03
N PRO A 198 9.44 8.81 -8.23
CA PRO A 198 9.34 7.47 -8.81
C PRO A 198 8.61 6.53 -7.85
N GLN A 199 7.48 5.97 -8.30
CA GLN A 199 6.75 4.95 -7.55
C GLN A 199 7.60 3.67 -7.48
N GLY A 200 8.35 3.49 -6.39
CA GLY A 200 9.30 2.39 -6.18
C GLY A 200 10.62 2.84 -5.54
N GLY A 201 10.83 4.14 -5.40
CA GLY A 201 11.91 4.69 -4.59
C GLY A 201 11.70 4.44 -3.09
N VAL A 202 12.78 4.20 -2.35
CA VAL A 202 12.74 3.90 -0.91
C VAL A 202 12.35 5.13 -0.09
N ILE A 203 12.81 6.32 -0.49
CA ILE A 203 12.50 7.58 0.20
C ILE A 203 11.17 8.20 -0.25
N THR A 204 10.64 7.79 -1.41
CA THR A 204 9.43 8.35 -2.02
C THR A 204 8.22 8.39 -1.08
N PRO A 205 7.89 7.34 -0.29
CA PRO A 205 6.75 7.39 0.62
C PRO A 205 6.88 8.45 1.71
N LEU A 206 8.10 8.66 2.23
CA LEU A 206 8.37 9.69 3.25
C LEU A 206 8.18 11.09 2.66
N LEU A 207 8.73 11.34 1.47
CA LEU A 207 8.61 12.62 0.77
C LEU A 207 7.15 12.91 0.35
N ALA A 208 6.43 11.90 -0.09
CA ALA A 208 5.01 12.00 -0.41
C ALA A 208 4.16 12.36 0.81
N ASN A 209 4.44 11.73 1.96
CA ASN A 209 3.79 12.09 3.22
C ASN A 209 4.14 13.51 3.67
N LEU A 210 5.38 13.95 3.51
CA LEU A 210 5.78 15.33 3.81
C LEU A 210 5.03 16.34 2.93
N PHE A 211 4.91 16.05 1.64
CA PHE A 211 4.16 16.91 0.71
C PHE A 211 2.69 17.04 1.15
N LEU A 212 1.99 15.92 1.39
CA LEU A 212 0.58 15.95 1.81
C LEU A 212 0.40 16.50 3.22
N HIS A 213 1.38 16.36 4.11
CA HIS A 213 1.33 17.01 5.42
C HIS A 213 1.14 18.54 5.28
N TYR A 214 1.86 19.19 4.36
CA TYR A 214 1.71 20.62 4.12
C TYR A 214 0.58 20.98 3.16
N ALA A 215 0.37 20.18 2.12
CA ALA A 215 -0.66 20.43 1.14
C ALA A 215 -2.07 20.22 1.70
N LEU A 216 -2.24 19.25 2.60
CA LEU A 216 -3.55 18.86 3.11
C LEU A 216 -3.63 18.82 4.64
N ASP A 217 -2.85 17.95 5.32
CA ASP A 217 -3.08 17.63 6.74
C ASP A 217 -3.05 18.87 7.64
N LYS A 218 -1.96 19.66 7.53
CA LYS A 218 -1.80 20.87 8.33
C LYS A 218 -2.80 21.95 7.94
N TRP A 219 -3.12 22.07 6.65
CA TRP A 219 -4.11 23.03 6.17
C TRP A 219 -5.51 22.67 6.71
N MET A 220 -5.92 21.40 6.65
CA MET A 220 -7.20 20.97 7.25
C MET A 220 -7.26 21.25 8.73
N ALA A 221 -6.21 20.91 9.48
CA ALA A 221 -6.15 21.14 10.92
C ALA A 221 -6.24 22.64 11.32
N THR A 222 -5.83 23.57 10.42
CA THR A 222 -5.88 25.01 10.68
C THR A 222 -7.13 25.69 10.13
N THR A 223 -7.63 25.25 8.96
CA THR A 223 -8.72 25.91 8.23
C THR A 223 -10.08 25.27 8.51
N MET A 224 -10.10 23.97 8.79
CA MET A 224 -11.32 23.20 9.05
C MET A 224 -11.13 22.27 10.27
N PRO A 225 -10.81 22.81 11.48
CA PRO A 225 -10.43 22.02 12.65
C PRO A 225 -11.52 21.05 13.13
N GLU A 226 -12.79 21.35 12.87
CA GLU A 226 -13.96 20.51 13.22
C GLU A 226 -14.14 19.31 12.30
N ILE A 227 -13.52 19.35 11.10
CA ILE A 227 -13.62 18.29 10.11
C ILE A 227 -12.50 17.25 10.34
N GLN A 228 -12.89 16.03 10.63
CA GLN A 228 -11.95 14.91 10.86
C GLN A 228 -11.68 14.17 9.57
N PHE A 229 -10.47 13.61 9.45
CA PHE A 229 -10.09 12.80 8.28
C PHE A 229 -9.13 11.67 8.67
N GLU A 230 -9.07 10.62 7.88
CA GLU A 230 -7.99 9.63 7.86
C GLU A 230 -7.32 9.66 6.51
N ARG A 231 -6.00 9.54 6.54
CA ARG A 231 -5.20 9.47 5.32
C ARG A 231 -4.24 8.27 5.34
N TYR A 232 -4.24 7.52 4.27
CA TYR A 232 -3.25 6.47 4.03
C TYR A 232 -2.54 6.74 2.70
N ALA A 233 -1.40 7.41 2.71
CA ALA A 233 -0.75 7.99 1.54
C ALA A 233 -1.70 8.97 0.80
N ASP A 234 -2.09 8.66 -0.42
CA ASP A 234 -3.01 9.42 -1.27
C ASP A 234 -4.49 9.01 -1.12
N ASP A 235 -4.77 7.98 -0.34
CA ASP A 235 -6.14 7.49 -0.05
C ASP A 235 -6.67 8.23 1.18
N ILE A 236 -7.69 9.09 1.02
CA ILE A 236 -8.14 10.06 2.01
C ILE A 236 -9.65 9.93 2.22
N VAL A 237 -10.08 9.89 3.48
CA VAL A 237 -11.50 9.89 3.87
C VAL A 237 -11.73 11.04 4.84
N VAL A 238 -12.71 11.88 4.54
CA VAL A 238 -13.07 13.07 5.33
C VAL A 238 -14.49 12.92 5.87
N HIS A 239 -14.71 13.24 7.14
CA HIS A 239 -15.97 13.00 7.85
C HIS A 239 -16.70 14.29 8.17
N CYS A 240 -17.96 14.40 7.74
CA CYS A 240 -18.79 15.58 7.88
C CYS A 240 -20.11 15.26 8.60
N HIS A 241 -20.69 16.24 9.27
CA HIS A 241 -21.98 16.12 9.96
C HIS A 241 -23.16 16.24 9.01
N SER A 242 -23.06 17.14 8.03
CA SER A 242 -24.13 17.42 7.07
C SER A 242 -23.67 17.29 5.61
N GLN A 243 -24.62 17.19 4.69
CA GLN A 243 -24.34 17.18 3.26
C GLN A 243 -23.72 18.51 2.82
N GLN A 244 -24.25 19.62 3.31
CA GLN A 244 -23.73 20.94 3.01
C GLN A 244 -22.28 21.11 3.44
N GLU A 245 -21.93 20.65 4.64
CA GLU A 245 -20.54 20.64 5.13
C GLU A 245 -19.63 19.79 4.23
N ALA A 246 -20.12 18.63 3.76
CA ALA A 246 -19.36 17.77 2.84
C ALA A 246 -19.15 18.42 1.47
N GLU A 247 -20.16 19.10 0.92
CA GLU A 247 -20.06 19.83 -0.36
C GLU A 247 -19.09 21.01 -0.27
N GLN A 248 -19.19 21.80 0.80
CA GLN A 248 -18.26 22.92 1.06
C GLN A 248 -16.85 22.44 1.31
N GLY A 249 -16.69 21.37 2.13
CA GLY A 249 -15.40 20.76 2.41
C GLY A 249 -14.73 20.19 1.16
N MET A 250 -15.49 19.56 0.27
CA MET A 250 -14.98 19.03 -0.99
C MET A 250 -14.46 20.15 -1.90
N GLU A 251 -15.18 21.26 -2.04
CA GLU A 251 -14.77 22.39 -2.87
C GLU A 251 -13.53 23.09 -2.27
N ALA A 252 -13.48 23.25 -0.95
CA ALA A 252 -12.31 23.80 -0.26
C ALA A 252 -11.06 22.89 -0.44
N ILE A 253 -11.20 21.58 -0.32
CA ILE A 253 -10.11 20.63 -0.58
C ILE A 253 -9.67 20.69 -2.04
N LYS A 254 -10.60 20.74 -3.00
CA LYS A 254 -10.32 20.87 -4.43
C LYS A 254 -9.49 22.13 -4.71
N SER A 255 -9.92 23.27 -4.20
CA SER A 255 -9.22 24.55 -4.36
C SER A 255 -7.85 24.53 -3.71
N ARG A 256 -7.72 23.93 -2.52
CA ARG A 256 -6.44 23.80 -1.82
C ARG A 256 -5.45 22.93 -2.57
N LEU A 257 -5.86 21.77 -3.06
CA LEU A 257 -5.01 20.84 -3.81
C LEU A 257 -4.58 21.48 -5.15
N ALA A 258 -5.48 22.20 -5.83
CA ALA A 258 -5.14 22.95 -7.04
C ALA A 258 -4.06 24.00 -6.79
N ALA A 259 -4.09 24.72 -5.65
CA ALA A 259 -3.05 25.64 -5.24
C ALA A 259 -1.70 24.93 -4.94
N CYS A 260 -1.70 23.62 -4.74
CA CYS A 260 -0.52 22.79 -4.59
C CYS A 260 -0.17 22.00 -5.87
N HIS A 261 -0.72 22.37 -7.00
CA HIS A 261 -0.53 21.76 -8.32
C HIS A 261 -1.02 20.29 -8.38
N LEU A 262 -1.99 19.93 -7.55
CA LEU A 262 -2.66 18.63 -7.57
C LEU A 262 -4.11 18.77 -8.05
N GLU A 263 -4.62 17.74 -8.68
CA GLU A 263 -5.99 17.67 -9.21
C GLU A 263 -6.76 16.52 -8.55
N LEU A 264 -8.02 16.76 -8.17
CA LEU A 264 -8.92 15.70 -7.75
C LEU A 264 -9.40 14.87 -8.95
N SER A 265 -9.54 13.59 -8.76
CA SER A 265 -10.22 12.72 -9.74
C SER A 265 -11.73 12.90 -9.61
N GLU A 266 -12.36 13.66 -10.50
CA GLU A 266 -13.81 13.89 -10.49
C GLU A 266 -14.64 12.59 -10.61
N GLN A 267 -14.10 11.59 -11.30
CA GLN A 267 -14.78 10.30 -11.48
C GLN A 267 -14.75 9.42 -10.23
N LYS A 268 -13.76 9.58 -9.36
CA LYS A 268 -13.54 8.72 -8.19
C LYS A 268 -13.87 9.43 -6.88
N THR A 269 -13.63 10.73 -6.80
CA THR A 269 -14.00 11.53 -5.62
C THR A 269 -15.52 11.61 -5.52
N LYS A 270 -16.06 11.32 -4.33
CA LYS A 270 -17.51 11.31 -4.12
C LYS A 270 -17.89 11.60 -2.69
N ILE A 271 -19.09 12.12 -2.50
CA ILE A 271 -19.73 12.28 -1.20
C ILE A 271 -20.65 11.08 -0.97
N ALA A 272 -20.47 10.39 0.14
CA ALA A 272 -21.24 9.21 0.52
C ALA A 272 -21.98 9.43 1.84
N TYR A 273 -23.25 8.96 1.88
CA TYR A 273 -24.07 8.98 3.08
C TYR A 273 -23.94 7.67 3.85
N CYS A 274 -23.58 7.76 5.12
CA CYS A 274 -23.41 6.61 6.02
C CYS A 274 -24.77 6.12 6.54
N LYS A 275 -25.59 5.55 5.66
CA LYS A 275 -26.95 5.08 5.93
C LYS A 275 -26.95 3.94 6.95
N ARG A 276 -27.73 4.09 8.03
CA ARG A 276 -27.92 3.10 9.10
C ARG A 276 -29.32 3.22 9.72
N ASN A 277 -29.63 2.42 10.72
CA ASN A 277 -30.97 2.30 11.31
C ASN A 277 -31.56 3.63 11.82
N ASP A 278 -30.70 4.52 12.35
CA ASP A 278 -31.03 5.86 12.84
C ASP A 278 -30.86 6.96 11.75
N ARG A 279 -30.49 6.59 10.54
CA ARG A 279 -30.19 7.48 9.40
C ARG A 279 -30.73 6.85 8.12
N LEU A 280 -32.04 6.95 7.88
CA LEU A 280 -32.73 6.22 6.80
C LEU A 280 -32.97 7.05 5.54
N ASN A 281 -32.53 8.31 5.49
CA ASN A 281 -32.72 9.18 4.33
C ASN A 281 -32.20 8.52 3.05
N LYS A 282 -32.87 8.84 1.93
CA LYS A 282 -32.45 8.35 0.62
C LYS A 282 -31.33 9.24 0.09
N HIS A 283 -30.24 8.62 -0.33
CA HIS A 283 -29.14 9.29 -1.03
C HIS A 283 -28.60 8.35 -2.11
N PRO A 284 -28.19 8.86 -3.29
CA PRO A 284 -27.73 8.02 -4.40
C PRO A 284 -26.44 7.26 -4.07
N VAL A 285 -25.51 7.87 -3.32
CA VAL A 285 -24.25 7.25 -2.92
C VAL A 285 -24.26 6.93 -1.42
N ILE A 286 -24.33 5.63 -1.09
CA ILE A 286 -24.40 5.14 0.29
C ILE A 286 -23.23 4.19 0.62
N SER A 287 -22.17 4.27 -0.17
CA SER A 287 -20.99 3.41 0.01
C SER A 287 -19.74 4.04 -0.57
N PHE A 288 -18.61 3.71 0.04
CA PHE A 288 -17.27 4.05 -0.45
C PHE A 288 -16.30 2.91 -0.16
N THR A 289 -15.10 2.99 -0.73
CA THR A 289 -14.07 1.96 -0.52
C THR A 289 -12.81 2.61 0.05
N PHE A 290 -12.32 2.12 1.18
CA PHE A 290 -11.09 2.58 1.80
C PHE A 290 -10.18 1.39 2.09
N LEU A 291 -8.95 1.41 1.61
CA LEU A 291 -7.93 0.38 1.79
C LEU A 291 -8.40 -1.05 1.45
N GLY A 292 -9.24 -1.15 0.41
CA GLY A 292 -9.79 -2.44 -0.05
C GLY A 292 -10.99 -2.97 0.74
N PHE A 293 -11.49 -2.19 1.69
CA PHE A 293 -12.73 -2.46 2.42
C PHE A 293 -13.87 -1.60 1.87
N ASP A 294 -15.02 -2.22 1.56
CA ASP A 294 -16.24 -1.48 1.25
C ASP A 294 -16.97 -1.11 2.53
N PHE A 295 -17.13 0.18 2.75
CA PHE A 295 -17.99 0.77 3.77
C PHE A 295 -19.37 0.96 3.18
N LYS A 296 -20.37 0.28 3.73
CA LYS A 296 -21.76 0.34 3.25
C LYS A 296 -22.76 -0.18 4.27
N PRO A 297 -24.08 0.11 4.06
CA PRO A 297 -25.13 -0.46 4.89
C PRO A 297 -25.15 -1.99 4.81
N ARG A 298 -25.32 -2.65 5.96
CA ARG A 298 -25.44 -4.12 6.06
C ARG A 298 -26.38 -4.49 7.18
N LYS A 299 -27.22 -5.52 6.95
CA LYS A 299 -27.98 -6.15 8.03
C LYS A 299 -27.04 -6.78 9.04
N MET A 300 -27.25 -6.51 10.30
CA MET A 300 -26.49 -7.09 11.42
C MET A 300 -27.44 -7.44 12.56
N LYS A 301 -27.10 -8.48 13.32
CA LYS A 301 -27.86 -8.89 14.49
C LYS A 301 -27.26 -8.21 15.73
N LEU A 302 -28.08 -7.42 16.43
CA LEU A 302 -27.68 -6.77 17.67
C LEU A 302 -28.74 -7.09 18.73
N ARG A 303 -28.32 -7.69 19.85
CA ARG A 303 -29.22 -8.09 20.96
C ARG A 303 -30.48 -8.84 20.47
N GLY A 304 -30.28 -9.81 19.55
CA GLY A 304 -31.36 -10.63 18.99
C GLY A 304 -32.16 -10.00 17.86
N LYS A 305 -32.12 -8.67 17.65
CA LYS A 305 -32.85 -7.95 16.60
C LYS A 305 -31.96 -7.69 15.38
N TYR A 306 -32.56 -7.72 14.18
CA TYR A 306 -31.87 -7.31 12.94
C TYR A 306 -31.98 -5.80 12.79
N ILE A 307 -30.84 -5.16 12.67
CA ILE A 307 -30.73 -3.71 12.41
C ILE A 307 -29.91 -3.45 11.16
N LEU A 308 -30.04 -2.27 10.58
CA LEU A 308 -29.19 -1.79 9.51
C LEU A 308 -28.00 -1.07 10.14
N GLY A 309 -26.83 -1.69 10.09
CA GLY A 309 -25.57 -1.05 10.47
C GLY A 309 -24.79 -0.55 9.27
N PHE A 310 -23.82 0.35 9.48
CA PHE A 310 -22.86 0.80 8.47
C PHE A 310 -21.45 0.37 8.87
N GLY A 311 -20.58 0.08 7.91
CA GLY A 311 -19.16 -0.15 8.23
C GLY A 311 -18.44 -1.09 7.26
N PRO A 312 -17.13 -1.37 7.52
CA PRO A 312 -16.23 -2.05 6.61
C PRO A 312 -16.48 -3.56 6.54
N ALA A 313 -16.24 -4.11 5.37
CA ALA A 313 -15.97 -5.53 5.13
C ALA A 313 -15.15 -5.65 3.85
N ILE A 314 -14.59 -6.82 3.56
CA ILE A 314 -13.85 -7.06 2.32
C ILE A 314 -14.59 -6.50 1.10
N GLY A 315 -13.93 -5.62 0.35
CA GLY A 315 -14.50 -4.95 -0.82
C GLY A 315 -14.71 -5.88 -2.01
N VAL A 316 -15.66 -5.53 -2.87
CA VAL A 316 -16.00 -6.31 -4.07
C VAL A 316 -14.77 -6.51 -4.98
N ASN A 317 -13.95 -5.48 -5.17
CA ASN A 317 -12.75 -5.57 -6.00
C ASN A 317 -11.69 -6.50 -5.37
N ALA A 318 -11.55 -6.50 -4.05
CA ALA A 318 -10.67 -7.44 -3.35
C ALA A 318 -11.17 -8.90 -3.51
N GLN A 319 -12.49 -9.14 -3.35
CA GLN A 319 -13.10 -10.45 -3.60
C GLN A 319 -12.88 -10.92 -5.03
N LYS A 320 -13.05 -10.03 -6.03
CA LYS A 320 -12.77 -10.34 -7.44
C LYS A 320 -11.32 -10.76 -7.66
N ARG A 321 -10.33 -10.04 -7.09
CA ARG A 321 -8.91 -10.39 -7.18
C ARG A 321 -8.59 -11.75 -6.58
N ILE A 322 -9.11 -12.06 -5.39
CA ILE A 322 -8.92 -13.38 -4.76
C ILE A 322 -9.57 -14.47 -5.61
N THR A 323 -10.77 -14.23 -6.14
CA THR A 323 -11.47 -15.17 -7.01
C THR A 323 -10.71 -15.41 -8.32
N GLN A 324 -10.12 -14.37 -8.90
CA GLN A 324 -9.27 -14.49 -10.10
C GLN A 324 -7.99 -15.28 -9.81
N TYR A 325 -7.37 -15.09 -8.63
CA TYR A 325 -6.24 -15.91 -8.20
C TYR A 325 -6.60 -17.39 -8.20
N PHE A 326 -7.73 -17.78 -7.61
CA PHE A 326 -8.19 -19.17 -7.65
C PHE A 326 -8.52 -19.67 -9.07
N ARG A 327 -8.94 -18.77 -9.97
CA ARG A 327 -9.20 -19.14 -11.38
C ARG A 327 -7.90 -19.41 -12.14
N LYS A 328 -6.92 -18.50 -12.02
CA LYS A 328 -5.62 -18.60 -12.71
C LYS A 328 -4.82 -19.83 -12.27
N ASN A 329 -4.89 -20.22 -11.00
CA ASN A 329 -4.16 -21.37 -10.49
C ASN A 329 -4.78 -22.72 -10.90
N GLU A 330 -5.94 -22.73 -11.55
CA GLU A 330 -6.61 -23.93 -12.08
C GLU A 330 -6.55 -25.18 -11.16
N LEU A 331 -6.71 -24.97 -9.86
CA LEU A 331 -6.52 -25.99 -8.81
C LEU A 331 -7.20 -27.33 -9.14
N HIS A 332 -8.35 -27.27 -9.80
CA HIS A 332 -9.10 -28.44 -10.23
C HIS A 332 -8.43 -29.28 -11.32
N ARG A 333 -7.36 -28.79 -11.94
CA ARG A 333 -6.54 -29.50 -12.94
C ARG A 333 -5.27 -30.11 -12.36
N ALA A 334 -4.88 -29.71 -11.15
CA ALA A 334 -3.66 -30.18 -10.50
C ALA A 334 -3.82 -31.61 -9.91
N VAL A 335 -4.25 -32.57 -10.73
CA VAL A 335 -4.55 -33.95 -10.32
C VAL A 335 -3.30 -34.76 -9.94
N ASN A 336 -2.11 -34.29 -10.36
CA ASN A 336 -0.81 -34.86 -10.01
C ASN A 336 -0.36 -34.49 -8.58
N LYS A 337 -1.00 -33.52 -7.94
CA LYS A 337 -0.71 -33.11 -6.56
C LYS A 337 -1.60 -33.83 -5.56
N GLU A 338 -1.13 -33.91 -4.31
CA GLU A 338 -1.97 -34.31 -3.18
C GLU A 338 -2.72 -33.10 -2.62
N LEU A 339 -3.79 -33.35 -1.85
CA LEU A 339 -4.60 -32.30 -1.25
C LEU A 339 -3.79 -31.45 -0.25
N THR A 340 -2.86 -32.10 0.44
CA THR A 340 -1.90 -31.48 1.35
C THR A 340 -0.96 -30.50 0.65
N ASP A 341 -0.49 -30.83 -0.57
CA ASP A 341 0.38 -29.96 -1.36
C ASP A 341 -0.36 -28.70 -1.79
N ILE A 342 -1.62 -28.88 -2.22
CA ILE A 342 -2.50 -27.75 -2.58
C ILE A 342 -2.75 -26.87 -1.34
N ALA A 343 -2.98 -27.48 -0.18
CA ALA A 343 -3.17 -26.74 1.07
C ALA A 343 -1.93 -25.94 1.45
N ALA A 344 -0.74 -26.56 1.40
CA ALA A 344 0.54 -25.90 1.67
C ALA A 344 0.80 -24.73 0.71
N GLN A 345 0.57 -24.92 -0.59
CA GLN A 345 0.72 -23.88 -1.61
C GLN A 345 -0.20 -22.68 -1.37
N LEU A 346 -1.44 -22.90 -0.94
CA LEU A 346 -2.42 -21.85 -0.70
C LEU A 346 -2.28 -21.19 0.68
N ALA A 347 -1.70 -21.86 1.66
CA ALA A 347 -1.67 -21.41 3.04
C ALA A 347 -1.15 -19.98 3.25
N PRO A 348 -0.02 -19.54 2.63
CA PRO A 348 0.46 -18.17 2.80
C PRO A 348 -0.56 -17.12 2.32
N HIS A 349 -1.16 -17.35 1.16
CA HIS A 349 -2.16 -16.45 0.59
C HIS A 349 -3.44 -16.40 1.42
N LEU A 350 -3.95 -17.56 1.85
CA LEU A 350 -5.16 -17.65 2.68
C LEU A 350 -4.96 -16.95 4.02
N ARG A 351 -3.80 -17.15 4.69
CA ARG A 351 -3.44 -16.44 5.93
C ARG A 351 -3.39 -14.93 5.71
N GLY A 352 -2.71 -14.49 4.64
CA GLY A 352 -2.61 -13.07 4.30
C GLY A 352 -3.99 -12.42 4.11
N TRP A 353 -4.88 -13.04 3.33
CA TRP A 353 -6.22 -12.50 3.10
C TRP A 353 -7.11 -12.54 4.34
N ILE A 354 -7.09 -13.62 5.13
CA ILE A 354 -7.88 -13.72 6.36
C ILE A 354 -7.37 -12.72 7.40
N ASN A 355 -6.06 -12.63 7.60
CA ASN A 355 -5.46 -11.68 8.55
C ASN A 355 -5.77 -10.23 8.17
N TYR A 356 -5.77 -9.90 6.87
CA TYR A 356 -6.05 -8.55 6.42
C TYR A 356 -7.56 -8.26 6.41
N PHE A 357 -8.35 -9.01 5.63
CA PHE A 357 -9.76 -8.71 5.42
C PHE A 357 -10.69 -9.27 6.50
N GLY A 358 -10.26 -10.31 7.20
CA GLY A 358 -11.08 -10.94 8.25
C GLY A 358 -11.20 -10.12 9.54
N ARG A 359 -10.34 -9.10 9.71
CA ARG A 359 -10.41 -8.20 10.86
C ARG A 359 -11.75 -7.49 11.01
N PHE A 360 -12.43 -7.21 9.89
CA PHE A 360 -13.72 -6.55 9.86
C PHE A 360 -14.74 -7.45 9.15
N ARG A 361 -15.73 -7.96 9.90
CA ARG A 361 -16.83 -8.80 9.38
C ARG A 361 -16.36 -10.01 8.56
N LEU A 362 -15.58 -10.87 9.19
CA LEU A 362 -15.00 -12.09 8.63
C LEU A 362 -16.01 -12.90 7.80
N TRP A 363 -17.28 -13.02 8.27
CA TRP A 363 -18.33 -13.78 7.60
C TRP A 363 -18.59 -13.35 6.15
N VAL A 364 -18.30 -12.11 5.75
CA VAL A 364 -18.46 -11.64 4.36
C VAL A 364 -17.52 -12.37 3.40
N MET A 365 -16.43 -12.95 3.90
CA MET A 365 -15.49 -13.76 3.10
C MET A 365 -16.07 -15.14 2.70
N HIS A 366 -17.21 -15.55 3.26
CA HIS A 366 -17.85 -16.82 2.94
C HIS A 366 -18.02 -17.06 1.43
N ARG A 367 -18.38 -16.03 0.67
CA ARG A 367 -18.54 -16.13 -0.79
C ARG A 367 -17.24 -16.57 -1.49
N VAL A 368 -16.13 -16.04 -1.06
CA VAL A 368 -14.79 -16.32 -1.62
C VAL A 368 -14.38 -17.75 -1.28
N PHE A 369 -14.53 -18.17 -0.03
CA PHE A 369 -14.11 -19.50 0.42
C PHE A 369 -15.06 -20.62 -0.02
N ARG A 370 -16.35 -20.33 -0.19
CA ARG A 370 -17.28 -21.25 -0.85
C ARG A 370 -16.82 -21.56 -2.29
N LEU A 371 -16.34 -20.56 -3.02
CA LEU A 371 -15.79 -20.77 -4.36
C LEU A 371 -14.53 -21.64 -4.33
N LEU A 372 -13.64 -21.43 -3.36
CA LEU A 372 -12.47 -22.29 -3.17
C LEU A 372 -12.87 -23.72 -2.86
N ASN A 373 -13.77 -23.96 -1.91
CA ASN A 373 -14.26 -25.29 -1.57
C ASN A 373 -14.90 -26.01 -2.79
N ASN A 374 -15.66 -25.28 -3.61
CA ASN A 374 -16.21 -25.84 -4.86
C ASN A 374 -15.11 -26.26 -5.85
N ARG A 375 -13.97 -25.56 -5.88
CA ARG A 375 -12.82 -25.93 -6.73
C ARG A 375 -12.09 -27.15 -6.18
N LEU A 376 -11.95 -27.25 -4.87
CA LEU A 376 -11.38 -28.43 -4.21
C LEU A 376 -12.28 -29.68 -4.44
N ALA A 377 -13.61 -29.54 -4.35
CA ALA A 377 -14.53 -30.60 -4.69
C ALA A 377 -14.42 -31.02 -6.17
N LYS A 378 -14.28 -30.07 -7.10
CA LYS A 378 -14.01 -30.38 -8.51
C LYS A 378 -12.66 -31.08 -8.72
N TRP A 379 -11.64 -30.75 -7.92
CA TRP A 379 -10.37 -31.46 -7.93
C TRP A 379 -10.54 -32.91 -7.49
N ILE A 380 -11.24 -33.20 -6.38
CA ILE A 380 -11.58 -34.58 -5.94
C ILE A 380 -12.28 -35.32 -7.05
N ARG A 381 -13.28 -34.69 -7.69
CA ARG A 381 -14.03 -35.29 -8.79
C ARG A 381 -13.14 -35.69 -9.98
N LYS A 382 -12.13 -34.89 -10.29
CA LYS A 382 -11.20 -35.17 -11.40
C LYS A 382 -10.13 -36.18 -11.03
N LYS A 383 -9.62 -36.18 -9.82
CA LYS A 383 -8.54 -37.05 -9.37
C LYS A 383 -9.00 -38.48 -9.17
N TYR A 384 -10.18 -38.66 -8.58
CA TYR A 384 -10.66 -39.98 -8.20
C TYR A 384 -11.84 -40.43 -9.08
N LYS A 385 -11.64 -41.50 -9.89
CA LYS A 385 -12.63 -42.05 -10.83
C LYS A 385 -14.01 -42.29 -10.20
N ARG A 386 -14.07 -42.78 -8.95
CA ARG A 386 -15.32 -43.06 -8.22
C ARG A 386 -16.21 -41.81 -8.00
N TYR A 387 -15.69 -40.62 -8.14
CA TYR A 387 -16.43 -39.35 -7.96
C TYR A 387 -16.72 -38.63 -9.28
N HIS A 388 -16.29 -39.16 -10.46
CA HIS A 388 -16.40 -38.49 -11.75
C HIS A 388 -17.82 -38.07 -12.11
N GLY A 389 -18.80 -38.89 -11.78
CA GLY A 389 -20.22 -38.66 -12.15
C GLY A 389 -20.96 -37.65 -11.28
N SER A 390 -20.45 -37.29 -10.09
CA SER A 390 -21.25 -36.54 -9.12
C SER A 390 -20.46 -35.47 -8.38
N MET A 391 -20.92 -34.24 -8.54
CA MET A 391 -20.43 -33.12 -7.73
C MET A 391 -20.86 -33.23 -6.27
N PHE A 392 -22.03 -33.80 -6.02
CA PHE A 392 -22.55 -34.04 -4.67
C PHE A 392 -21.62 -34.97 -3.87
N HIS A 393 -21.27 -36.14 -4.43
CA HIS A 393 -20.40 -37.10 -3.74
C HIS A 393 -18.99 -36.56 -3.50
N SER A 394 -18.43 -35.78 -4.45
CA SER A 394 -17.12 -35.13 -4.26
C SER A 394 -17.17 -34.05 -3.19
N THR A 395 -18.26 -33.27 -3.10
CA THR A 395 -18.46 -32.29 -2.03
C THR A 395 -18.61 -32.97 -0.67
N ARG A 396 -19.39 -34.03 -0.59
CA ARG A 396 -19.53 -34.83 0.64
C ARG A 396 -18.20 -35.42 1.10
N LYS A 397 -17.38 -35.92 0.16
CA LYS A 397 -16.01 -36.38 0.50
C LYS A 397 -15.14 -35.25 1.03
N LEU A 398 -15.23 -34.07 0.45
CA LEU A 398 -14.48 -32.88 0.96
C LEU A 398 -14.96 -32.48 2.36
N GLN A 399 -16.27 -32.60 2.66
CA GLN A 399 -16.83 -32.37 4.00
C GLN A 399 -16.29 -33.37 5.02
N GLU A 400 -16.23 -34.66 4.68
CA GLU A 400 -15.63 -35.69 5.52
C GLU A 400 -14.16 -35.37 5.84
N LEU A 401 -13.38 -35.02 4.80
CA LEU A 401 -11.98 -34.62 4.97
C LEU A 401 -11.84 -33.38 5.86
N ALA A 402 -12.71 -32.39 5.72
CA ALA A 402 -12.68 -31.18 6.56
C ALA A 402 -13.06 -31.49 8.02
N LYS A 403 -13.89 -32.47 8.29
CA LYS A 403 -14.20 -32.94 9.64
C LYS A 403 -13.03 -33.72 10.26
N THR A 404 -12.39 -34.59 9.45
CA THR A 404 -11.26 -35.42 9.92
C THR A 404 -9.99 -34.62 10.09
N TYR A 405 -9.74 -33.64 9.19
CA TYR A 405 -8.54 -32.81 9.14
C TYR A 405 -8.88 -31.33 9.12
N PRO A 406 -9.48 -30.75 10.18
CA PRO A 406 -9.97 -29.38 10.21
C PRO A 406 -8.87 -28.32 9.99
N ASN A 407 -7.63 -28.69 10.28
CA ASN A 407 -6.46 -27.82 10.14
C ASN A 407 -5.76 -27.92 8.78
N MET A 408 -6.21 -28.75 7.85
CA MET A 408 -5.59 -28.94 6.55
C MET A 408 -5.58 -27.64 5.73
N PHE A 409 -6.71 -26.97 5.64
CA PHE A 409 -6.82 -25.67 4.98
C PHE A 409 -7.04 -24.55 5.99
N VAL A 410 -6.32 -23.46 5.84
CA VAL A 410 -6.41 -22.30 6.74
C VAL A 410 -7.83 -21.78 6.91
N HIS A 411 -8.62 -21.67 5.82
CA HIS A 411 -9.99 -21.17 5.88
C HIS A 411 -10.97 -22.10 6.62
N TRP A 412 -10.69 -23.41 6.69
CA TRP A 412 -11.49 -24.33 7.48
C TRP A 412 -11.38 -24.07 8.99
N GLN A 413 -10.18 -23.68 9.45
CA GLN A 413 -9.93 -23.29 10.86
C GLN A 413 -10.83 -22.11 11.30
N TYR A 414 -11.25 -21.28 10.35
CA TYR A 414 -12.14 -20.13 10.58
C TYR A 414 -13.62 -20.43 10.32
N GLY A 415 -13.99 -21.72 10.18
CA GLY A 415 -15.37 -22.15 9.99
C GLY A 415 -15.90 -22.07 8.55
N PHE A 416 -15.06 -21.77 7.56
CA PHE A 416 -15.47 -21.78 6.14
C PHE A 416 -15.41 -23.19 5.55
N LEU A 417 -16.22 -24.08 6.13
CA LEU A 417 -16.27 -25.49 5.74
C LEU A 417 -16.94 -25.68 4.38
N PRO A 418 -16.65 -26.81 3.68
CA PRO A 418 -17.38 -27.21 2.49
C PRO A 418 -18.87 -27.45 2.82
N GLY A 419 -19.77 -26.88 2.00
CA GLY A 419 -21.21 -27.00 2.17
C GLY A 419 -21.92 -27.12 0.84
#